data_47e35182c6c79a5a6365ca18af841daa
#
_entry.id   47e35182c6c79a5a6365ca18af841daa
#
_cell.length_a   1.000
_cell.length_b   1.000
_cell.length_c   1.000
_cell.angle_alpha   90.00
_cell.angle_beta   90.00
_cell.angle_gamma   90.00
#
_symmetry.space_group_name_H-M   'P 1'
#
loop_
_entity.id
_entity.type
_entity.pdbx_description
1 polymer ?
#
loop_
_entity_poly.entity_id
_entity_poly.type
_entity_poly.pdbx_seq_one_letter_code
_entity_poly.pdbx_strand_id
1 'polypeptide(L)'
;MTDIENAVVSTDAAPDSASETGTKSSGRASTSAGVRTGLFIGGEERFTDEVLTIPDPAKPGTIVGEAASGSPADVDDAVAAAKAAFPAWAALSAQERAAKMAEAIAGIADDRDTDAAILSQENGKIRMEGWIDALVFELRWNLALMLADEVDQGKTLDVVPGAIPVSTEVSYQPLGVVTVIVPFNWPIAILGASLPHALLAGNTAIVKPPPSAPLATTRVVQRVAEKLPPGVLNVMTGTDENMSGLIQNPDIAKVCFTGSVNAGQRIMELASKTLTRVTLELGGNDAAVFLDDAIVDDTHLDRLFAAIYDTTGQICMNAKRVYVHRSRLDEVVDGLAARLEKAKLGYGLDEGTTMGPLHHPAQKAFVEEIIQEAKDAGADVREFGELPSDPELKDGNFLRPAIVVDPDPSLRVVTQEQFGPVIPVIPFDSEEEAVRLANDTWAGLCGSVWTADPASANRVGSQLQAGYVWVNDHGATRLDLRAPFGGMKQSGFGREQGIEGVRAFQDTRSIATIDPEALASMAH
;
A
#
# COMPACT_ATOMS: atom_id res chain seq x y z
N MET A 1 16.90 16.02 11.09
CA MET A 1 16.89 16.30 9.65
C MET A 1 18.10 15.75 8.91
N THR A 2 19.24 15.60 9.56
CA THR A 2 20.50 15.08 8.96
C THR A 2 20.60 13.56 8.87
N ASP A 3 19.80 12.81 9.62
CA ASP A 3 19.89 11.34 9.65
C ASP A 3 18.94 10.63 8.67
N ILE A 4 17.98 11.34 8.10
CA ILE A 4 17.00 10.79 7.15
C ILE A 4 17.56 10.77 5.72
N GLU A 5 18.36 11.76 5.36
CA GLU A 5 18.98 11.83 4.02
C GLU A 5 20.06 10.75 3.81
N ASN A 6 20.73 10.30 4.88
CA ASN A 6 21.80 9.30 4.80
C ASN A 6 21.30 7.85 4.75
N ALA A 7 20.06 7.57 5.12
CA ALA A 7 19.50 6.22 5.12
C ALA A 7 19.00 5.75 3.73
N VAL A 8 18.82 6.66 2.80
CA VAL A 8 18.23 6.37 1.46
C VAL A 8 19.30 6.27 0.34
N VAL A 9 20.54 6.69 0.59
CA VAL A 9 21.56 6.86 -0.49
C VAL A 9 22.73 5.87 -0.43
N SER A 10 22.80 4.96 0.56
CA SER A 10 23.93 4.02 0.67
C SER A 10 23.47 2.58 0.50
N THR A 11 23.57 2.05 -0.72
CA THR A 11 23.39 0.63 -1.06
C THR A 11 24.67 -0.20 -1.00
N ASP A 12 25.76 0.33 -0.46
CA ASP A 12 27.04 -0.38 -0.33
C ASP A 12 27.53 -0.36 1.13
N ALA A 13 27.05 -1.29 1.96
CA ALA A 13 27.78 -1.84 3.11
C ALA A 13 26.98 -2.97 3.78
N ALA A 14 27.45 -4.20 3.63
CA ALA A 14 27.08 -5.29 4.50
C ALA A 14 27.65 -5.03 5.91
N PRO A 15 26.91 -5.24 7.00
CA PRO A 15 27.45 -5.09 8.33
C PRO A 15 28.32 -6.29 8.71
N ASP A 16 29.54 -5.98 9.09
CA ASP A 16 30.48 -6.90 9.73
C ASP A 16 29.99 -7.32 11.14
N SER A 17 30.33 -8.54 11.49
CA SER A 17 30.01 -9.21 12.75
C SER A 17 30.37 -8.39 13.98
N ALA A 18 29.42 -8.13 14.88
CA ALA A 18 29.68 -7.61 16.23
C ALA A 18 29.08 -8.50 17.31
N SER A 19 29.96 -8.84 18.19
CA SER A 19 29.96 -9.49 19.50
C SER A 19 28.65 -9.49 20.34
N GLU A 20 28.40 -10.67 20.91
CA GLU A 20 27.45 -10.97 21.98
C GLU A 20 27.60 -10.08 23.22
N THR A 21 26.54 -9.36 23.59
CA THR A 21 26.27 -9.02 25.00
C THR A 21 24.80 -9.26 25.28
N GLY A 22 24.53 -10.21 26.15
CA GLY A 22 23.19 -10.67 26.47
C GLY A 22 22.38 -9.67 27.28
N THR A 23 21.17 -9.41 26.80
CA THR A 23 20.06 -8.93 27.62
C THR A 23 18.86 -9.87 27.40
N LYS A 24 18.34 -10.39 28.51
CA LYS A 24 17.22 -11.34 28.52
C LYS A 24 15.95 -10.66 28.04
N SER A 25 15.52 -10.93 26.80
CA SER A 25 14.15 -10.70 26.36
C SER A 25 13.30 -11.88 26.81
N SER A 26 12.10 -11.61 27.27
CA SER A 26 11.08 -12.59 27.64
C SER A 26 10.79 -13.50 26.43
N GLY A 27 11.25 -14.75 26.51
CA GLY A 27 11.20 -15.70 25.42
C GLY A 27 9.76 -16.09 25.06
N ARG A 28 9.31 -15.70 23.89
CA ARG A 28 8.38 -16.51 23.10
C ARG A 28 9.19 -17.59 22.41
N ALA A 29 8.98 -18.82 22.84
CA ALA A 29 9.71 -19.99 22.38
C ALA A 29 9.56 -20.15 20.86
N SER A 30 10.67 -20.11 20.14
CA SER A 30 10.83 -20.71 18.82
C SER A 30 10.78 -22.23 19.01
N THR A 31 9.61 -22.83 18.82
CA THR A 31 9.48 -24.26 18.65
C THR A 31 9.56 -24.58 17.15
N SER A 32 9.87 -25.82 16.79
CA SER A 32 9.77 -26.38 15.44
C SER A 32 8.34 -26.37 14.84
N ALA A 33 7.37 -25.75 15.48
CA ALA A 33 6.06 -25.36 15.01
C ALA A 33 6.14 -23.91 14.52
N GLY A 34 5.68 -23.64 13.28
CA GLY A 34 5.73 -22.34 12.63
C GLY A 34 5.14 -21.17 13.44
N VAL A 35 5.18 -19.98 12.88
CA VAL A 35 4.63 -18.76 13.51
C VAL A 35 3.14 -18.93 13.82
N ARG A 36 2.71 -18.59 15.04
CA ARG A 36 1.29 -18.61 15.40
C ARG A 36 0.83 -17.25 15.88
N THR A 37 -0.28 -16.74 15.34
CA THR A 37 -0.87 -15.44 15.69
C THR A 37 -2.33 -15.59 16.10
N GLY A 38 -2.75 -14.84 17.12
CA GLY A 38 -4.15 -14.75 17.57
C GLY A 38 -4.90 -13.57 16.94
N LEU A 39 -6.20 -13.48 17.18
CA LEU A 39 -6.95 -12.23 17.11
C LEU A 39 -6.49 -11.32 18.25
N PHE A 40 -6.63 -10.01 18.10
CA PHE A 40 -6.38 -9.08 19.21
C PHE A 40 -7.58 -8.15 19.38
N ILE A 41 -8.34 -8.34 20.45
CA ILE A 41 -9.63 -7.70 20.67
C ILE A 41 -9.67 -7.09 22.07
N GLY A 42 -9.92 -5.79 22.16
CA GLY A 42 -10.10 -5.12 23.45
C GLY A 42 -8.88 -5.15 24.36
N GLY A 43 -7.67 -5.32 23.81
CA GLY A 43 -6.41 -5.43 24.57
C GLY A 43 -6.00 -6.88 24.90
N GLU A 44 -6.73 -7.89 24.41
CA GLU A 44 -6.47 -9.31 24.68
C GLU A 44 -6.20 -10.11 23.42
N GLU A 45 -5.18 -10.96 23.43
CA GLU A 45 -4.92 -11.94 22.37
C GLU A 45 -5.86 -13.14 22.54
N ARG A 46 -6.51 -13.58 21.45
CA ARG A 46 -7.43 -14.71 21.42
C ARG A 46 -7.04 -15.70 20.34
N PHE A 47 -6.89 -16.95 20.70
CA PHE A 47 -6.72 -18.06 19.77
C PHE A 47 -8.07 -18.76 19.54
N THR A 48 -8.28 -19.23 18.31
CA THR A 48 -9.50 -19.92 17.85
C THR A 48 -9.20 -21.36 17.49
N ASP A 49 -10.22 -22.21 17.48
CA ASP A 49 -10.10 -23.60 17.02
C ASP A 49 -9.90 -23.65 15.49
N GLU A 50 -10.54 -22.74 14.75
CA GLU A 50 -10.32 -22.57 13.33
C GLU A 50 -9.08 -21.71 13.07
N VAL A 51 -8.26 -22.12 12.11
CA VAL A 51 -7.02 -21.42 11.75
C VAL A 51 -6.87 -21.26 10.24
N LEU A 52 -6.21 -20.20 9.84
CA LEU A 52 -5.68 -20.03 8.50
C LEU A 52 -4.27 -20.64 8.47
N THR A 53 -4.08 -21.70 7.71
CA THR A 53 -2.77 -22.32 7.48
C THR A 53 -2.07 -21.60 6.34
N ILE A 54 -0.88 -21.06 6.59
CA ILE A 54 -0.17 -20.19 5.65
C ILE A 54 0.99 -20.96 5.00
N PRO A 55 0.90 -21.31 3.71
CA PRO A 55 1.97 -21.97 2.98
C PRO A 55 3.03 -20.95 2.52
N ASP A 56 4.23 -21.43 2.27
CA ASP A 56 5.31 -20.68 1.62
C ASP A 56 5.15 -20.71 0.09
N PRO A 57 4.99 -19.57 -0.62
CA PRO A 57 4.84 -19.54 -2.07
C PRO A 57 6.03 -20.11 -2.85
N ALA A 58 7.23 -20.09 -2.27
CA ALA A 58 8.43 -20.67 -2.85
C ALA A 58 8.51 -22.19 -2.64
N LYS A 59 7.94 -22.68 -1.54
CA LYS A 59 7.96 -24.07 -1.09
C LYS A 59 6.56 -24.50 -0.66
N PRO A 60 5.59 -24.73 -1.57
CA PRO A 60 4.16 -24.90 -1.23
C PRO A 60 3.85 -26.04 -0.27
N GLY A 61 4.79 -26.99 -0.10
CA GLY A 61 4.69 -28.07 0.91
C GLY A 61 5.10 -27.63 2.33
N THR A 62 5.64 -26.42 2.49
CA THR A 62 6.12 -25.88 3.77
C THR A 62 5.06 -24.94 4.35
N ILE A 63 4.72 -25.15 5.62
CA ILE A 63 3.82 -24.25 6.36
C ILE A 63 4.67 -23.25 7.14
N VAL A 64 4.49 -21.96 6.86
CA VAL A 64 5.15 -20.84 7.56
C VAL A 64 4.56 -20.68 8.94
N GLY A 65 3.24 -20.81 9.06
CA GLY A 65 2.56 -20.67 10.34
C GLY A 65 1.05 -20.77 10.24
N GLU A 66 0.41 -20.43 11.34
CA GLU A 66 -1.05 -20.42 11.50
C GLU A 66 -1.51 -19.09 12.09
N ALA A 67 -2.57 -18.52 11.53
CA ALA A 67 -3.28 -17.39 12.13
C ALA A 67 -4.67 -17.85 12.60
N ALA A 68 -5.12 -17.35 13.75
CA ALA A 68 -6.48 -17.58 14.22
C ALA A 68 -7.49 -17.13 13.15
N SER A 69 -8.56 -17.91 12.93
CA SER A 69 -9.65 -17.54 12.04
C SER A 69 -10.87 -17.14 12.86
N GLY A 70 -11.15 -15.83 12.90
CA GLY A 70 -12.27 -15.30 13.67
C GLY A 70 -13.62 -15.67 13.08
N SER A 71 -14.60 -15.81 13.96
CA SER A 71 -16.00 -15.99 13.65
C SER A 71 -16.75 -14.66 13.49
N PRO A 72 -17.98 -14.64 12.98
CA PRO A 72 -18.84 -13.44 13.02
C PRO A 72 -19.07 -12.89 14.45
N ALA A 73 -19.10 -13.75 15.48
CA ALA A 73 -19.21 -13.30 16.87
C ALA A 73 -17.96 -12.56 17.35
N ASP A 74 -16.76 -13.01 16.94
CA ASP A 74 -15.51 -12.28 17.23
C ASP A 74 -15.48 -10.92 16.54
N VAL A 75 -16.07 -10.79 15.35
CA VAL A 75 -16.24 -9.50 14.67
C VAL A 75 -17.13 -8.57 15.48
N ASP A 76 -18.26 -9.05 15.99
CA ASP A 76 -19.16 -8.27 16.83
C ASP A 76 -18.46 -7.82 18.12
N ASP A 77 -17.66 -8.68 18.75
CA ASP A 77 -16.84 -8.36 19.92
C ASP A 77 -15.81 -7.27 19.60
N ALA A 78 -15.11 -7.37 18.47
CA ALA A 78 -14.11 -6.38 18.05
C ALA A 78 -14.74 -5.02 17.79
N VAL A 79 -15.90 -4.98 17.12
CA VAL A 79 -16.66 -3.75 16.89
C VAL A 79 -17.14 -3.16 18.20
N ALA A 80 -17.66 -3.97 19.11
CA ALA A 80 -18.11 -3.51 20.43
C ALA A 80 -16.94 -2.93 21.27
N ALA A 81 -15.77 -3.59 21.25
CA ALA A 81 -14.58 -3.11 21.95
C ALA A 81 -14.09 -1.77 21.37
N ALA A 82 -14.01 -1.65 20.05
CA ALA A 82 -13.63 -0.42 19.37
C ALA A 82 -14.63 0.73 19.66
N LYS A 83 -15.92 0.45 19.60
CA LYS A 83 -17.00 1.40 19.91
C LYS A 83 -16.95 1.87 21.36
N ALA A 84 -16.65 0.99 22.30
CA ALA A 84 -16.55 1.34 23.73
C ALA A 84 -15.32 2.23 24.01
N ALA A 85 -14.21 2.02 23.31
CA ALA A 85 -12.99 2.81 23.45
C ALA A 85 -13.08 4.20 22.78
N PHE A 86 -13.91 4.34 21.75
CA PHE A 86 -13.98 5.53 20.90
C PHE A 86 -14.21 6.84 21.68
N PRO A 87 -15.19 6.99 22.60
CA PRO A 87 -15.46 8.27 23.25
C PRO A 87 -14.25 8.81 24.04
N ALA A 88 -13.53 7.92 24.74
CA ALA A 88 -12.37 8.32 25.52
C ALA A 88 -11.17 8.71 24.63
N TRP A 89 -10.97 8.00 23.52
CA TRP A 89 -9.93 8.30 22.55
C TRP A 89 -10.22 9.59 21.77
N ALA A 90 -11.44 9.78 21.32
CA ALA A 90 -11.89 10.96 20.59
C ALA A 90 -11.87 12.24 21.44
N ALA A 91 -12.01 12.12 22.78
CA ALA A 91 -11.95 13.25 23.70
C ALA A 91 -10.54 13.82 23.93
N LEU A 92 -9.49 13.06 23.58
CA LEU A 92 -8.11 13.55 23.62
C LEU A 92 -7.89 14.59 22.52
N SER A 93 -7.03 15.57 22.76
CA SER A 93 -6.49 16.43 21.69
C SER A 93 -5.63 15.63 20.72
N ALA A 94 -5.41 16.15 19.50
CA ALA A 94 -4.55 15.49 18.53
C ALA A 94 -3.11 15.33 19.05
N GLN A 95 -2.61 16.28 19.85
CA GLN A 95 -1.29 16.20 20.47
C GLN A 95 -1.21 15.09 21.52
N GLU A 96 -2.26 14.92 22.35
CA GLU A 96 -2.31 13.83 23.33
C GLU A 96 -2.39 12.47 22.65
N ARG A 97 -3.17 12.35 21.54
CA ARG A 97 -3.20 11.15 20.72
C ARG A 97 -1.83 10.87 20.10
N ALA A 98 -1.20 11.89 19.50
CA ALA A 98 0.13 11.76 18.90
C ALA A 98 1.19 11.30 19.92
N ALA A 99 1.16 11.82 21.16
CA ALA A 99 2.07 11.37 22.22
C ALA A 99 1.90 9.89 22.55
N LYS A 100 0.65 9.42 22.72
CA LYS A 100 0.36 7.99 22.96
C LYS A 100 0.73 7.11 21.75
N MET A 101 0.53 7.59 20.55
CA MET A 101 0.91 6.89 19.31
C MET A 101 2.44 6.83 19.15
N ALA A 102 3.19 7.86 19.58
CA ALA A 102 4.65 7.85 19.60
C ALA A 102 5.19 6.81 20.61
N GLU A 103 4.58 6.68 21.78
CA GLU A 103 4.89 5.63 22.75
C GLU A 103 4.56 4.24 22.18
N ALA A 104 3.45 4.11 21.44
CA ALA A 104 3.03 2.83 20.88
C ALA A 104 3.99 2.30 19.80
N ILE A 105 4.56 3.19 18.96
CA ILE A 105 5.49 2.80 17.91
C ILE A 105 6.94 2.61 18.43
N ALA A 106 7.26 3.10 19.61
CA ALA A 106 8.62 3.01 20.15
C ALA A 106 9.10 1.55 20.23
N GLY A 107 10.29 1.28 19.69
CA GLY A 107 10.88 -0.06 19.65
C GLY A 107 10.29 -1.01 18.59
N ILE A 108 9.43 -0.53 17.69
CA ILE A 108 8.88 -1.37 16.60
C ILE A 108 9.98 -1.90 15.68
N ALA A 109 11.08 -1.19 15.56
CA ALA A 109 12.23 -1.55 14.75
C ALA A 109 13.01 -2.76 15.29
N ASP A 110 12.89 -3.09 16.58
CA ASP A 110 13.67 -4.14 17.24
C ASP A 110 13.39 -5.54 16.65
N ASP A 111 12.16 -5.76 16.16
CA ASP A 111 11.73 -7.02 15.55
C ASP A 111 11.69 -6.98 14.02
N ARG A 112 12.15 -5.89 13.38
CA ARG A 112 12.00 -5.68 11.92
C ARG A 112 12.59 -6.81 11.08
N ASP A 113 13.77 -7.32 11.45
CA ASP A 113 14.41 -8.43 10.75
C ASP A 113 13.59 -9.72 10.83
N THR A 114 12.97 -9.98 11.98
CA THR A 114 12.11 -11.14 12.18
C THR A 114 10.81 -11.00 11.38
N ASP A 115 10.16 -9.83 11.41
CA ASP A 115 8.94 -9.58 10.66
C ASP A 115 9.22 -9.62 9.16
N ALA A 116 10.34 -9.08 8.69
CA ALA A 116 10.79 -9.16 7.30
C ALA A 116 10.98 -10.61 6.84
N ALA A 117 11.59 -11.45 7.67
CA ALA A 117 11.79 -12.86 7.33
C ALA A 117 10.45 -13.62 7.26
N ILE A 118 9.54 -13.40 8.21
CA ILE A 118 8.20 -14.00 8.21
C ILE A 118 7.43 -13.54 6.97
N LEU A 119 7.45 -12.23 6.66
CA LEU A 119 6.75 -11.68 5.52
C LEU A 119 7.30 -12.23 4.20
N SER A 120 8.64 -12.37 4.07
CA SER A 120 9.27 -12.99 2.92
C SER A 120 8.80 -14.43 2.71
N GLN A 121 8.65 -15.20 3.79
CA GLN A 121 8.17 -16.58 3.73
C GLN A 121 6.68 -16.67 3.38
N GLU A 122 5.81 -15.82 3.97
CA GLU A 122 4.36 -15.94 3.78
C GLU A 122 3.87 -15.32 2.45
N ASN A 123 4.61 -14.38 1.85
CA ASN A 123 4.18 -13.73 0.61
C ASN A 123 5.11 -13.92 -0.60
N GLY A 124 6.34 -14.41 -0.39
CA GLY A 124 7.28 -14.72 -1.46
C GLY A 124 8.26 -13.60 -1.84
N LYS A 125 8.12 -12.38 -1.32
CA LYS A 125 9.06 -11.29 -1.62
C LYS A 125 10.46 -11.56 -1.06
N ILE A 126 11.48 -10.90 -1.60
CA ILE A 126 12.83 -10.99 -1.04
C ILE A 126 12.91 -10.32 0.34
N ARG A 127 13.85 -10.77 1.17
CA ARG A 127 14.00 -10.29 2.56
C ARG A 127 14.14 -8.77 2.66
N MET A 128 14.89 -8.16 1.73
CA MET A 128 15.08 -6.71 1.69
C MET A 128 13.75 -5.97 1.50
N GLU A 129 12.88 -6.45 0.61
CA GLU A 129 11.55 -5.86 0.40
C GLU A 129 10.67 -6.01 1.65
N GLY A 130 10.74 -7.15 2.35
CA GLY A 130 10.07 -7.32 3.64
C GLY A 130 10.58 -6.36 4.72
N TRP A 131 11.88 -6.09 4.71
CA TRP A 131 12.48 -5.12 5.63
C TRP A 131 12.06 -3.68 5.32
N ILE A 132 12.01 -3.32 4.04
CA ILE A 132 11.52 -2.01 3.59
C ILE A 132 10.02 -1.85 3.90
N ASP A 133 9.22 -2.90 3.76
CA ASP A 133 7.78 -2.89 4.08
C ASP A 133 7.56 -2.46 5.55
N ALA A 134 8.28 -3.07 6.48
CA ALA A 134 8.22 -2.71 7.89
C ALA A 134 8.82 -1.31 8.19
N LEU A 135 9.89 -0.90 7.49
CA LEU A 135 10.47 0.44 7.63
C LEU A 135 9.50 1.52 7.18
N VAL A 136 8.85 1.34 6.03
CA VAL A 136 7.91 2.32 5.47
C VAL A 136 6.70 2.53 6.38
N PHE A 137 6.24 1.48 7.09
CA PHE A 137 5.21 1.62 8.12
C PHE A 137 5.63 2.59 9.22
N GLU A 138 6.82 2.42 9.77
CA GLU A 138 7.36 3.29 10.82
C GLU A 138 7.52 4.73 10.32
N LEU A 139 8.05 4.91 9.10
CA LEU A 139 8.20 6.24 8.50
C LEU A 139 6.84 6.94 8.32
N ARG A 140 5.84 6.24 7.77
CA ARG A 140 4.48 6.77 7.59
C ARG A 140 3.81 7.10 8.92
N TRP A 141 4.02 6.26 9.93
CA TRP A 141 3.52 6.53 11.28
C TRP A 141 4.09 7.81 11.84
N ASN A 142 5.41 7.97 11.80
CA ASN A 142 6.09 9.17 12.30
C ASN A 142 5.69 10.43 11.51
N LEU A 143 5.53 10.34 10.18
CA LEU A 143 5.04 11.46 9.38
C LEU A 143 3.60 11.86 9.74
N ALA A 144 2.73 10.89 10.03
CA ALA A 144 1.38 11.20 10.50
C ALA A 144 1.39 11.96 11.83
N LEU A 145 2.27 11.59 12.79
CA LEU A 145 2.39 12.31 14.06
C LEU A 145 2.73 13.80 13.89
N MET A 146 3.50 14.13 12.85
CA MET A 146 3.88 15.53 12.56
C MET A 146 2.68 16.40 12.16
N LEU A 147 1.55 15.81 11.80
CA LEU A 147 0.31 16.52 11.44
C LEU A 147 -0.55 16.92 12.65
N ALA A 148 -0.15 16.56 13.87
CA ALA A 148 -0.97 16.73 15.08
C ALA A 148 -1.45 18.17 15.29
N ASP A 149 -0.62 19.16 14.95
CA ASP A 149 -0.99 20.59 15.09
C ASP A 149 -2.07 21.02 14.10
N GLU A 150 -2.26 20.30 13.00
CA GLU A 150 -3.21 20.66 11.95
C GLU A 150 -4.56 19.93 12.09
N VAL A 151 -4.59 18.79 12.79
CA VAL A 151 -5.76 17.89 12.85
C VAL A 151 -7.00 18.56 13.39
N ASP A 152 -6.86 19.30 14.50
CA ASP A 152 -7.97 19.93 15.21
C ASP A 152 -8.21 21.38 14.74
N GLN A 153 -7.41 21.88 13.77
CA GLN A 153 -7.54 23.24 13.26
C GLN A 153 -8.82 23.42 12.45
N GLY A 154 -9.80 24.07 13.07
CA GLY A 154 -10.98 24.59 12.39
C GLY A 154 -10.72 25.95 11.73
N LYS A 155 -11.77 26.56 11.23
CA LYS A 155 -11.76 27.93 10.71
C LYS A 155 -13.02 28.66 11.09
N THR A 156 -12.90 29.97 11.32
CA THR A 156 -14.03 30.87 11.49
C THR A 156 -14.32 31.57 10.17
N LEU A 157 -15.57 31.56 9.75
CA LEU A 157 -16.08 32.36 8.66
C LEU A 157 -16.79 33.56 9.29
N ASP A 158 -16.15 34.72 9.15
CA ASP A 158 -16.65 35.97 9.73
C ASP A 158 -17.88 36.49 8.97
N VAL A 159 -18.63 37.38 9.63
CA VAL A 159 -19.77 38.09 9.03
C VAL A 159 -19.33 38.85 7.78
N VAL A 160 -20.02 38.62 6.65
CA VAL A 160 -19.79 39.36 5.42
C VAL A 160 -20.70 40.60 5.39
N PRO A 161 -20.14 41.82 5.28
CA PRO A 161 -20.94 43.04 5.20
C PRO A 161 -21.99 42.99 4.08
N GLY A 162 -23.24 43.29 4.40
CA GLY A 162 -24.36 43.25 3.44
C GLY A 162 -24.93 41.86 3.14
N ALA A 163 -24.40 40.82 3.78
CA ALA A 163 -24.95 39.45 3.76
C ALA A 163 -25.71 39.16 5.09
N ILE A 164 -26.19 37.92 5.24
CA ILE A 164 -26.80 37.46 6.48
C ILE A 164 -25.80 37.60 7.63
N PRO A 165 -26.15 38.21 8.79
CA PRO A 165 -25.23 38.46 9.89
C PRO A 165 -24.95 37.18 10.69
N VAL A 166 -24.18 36.28 10.11
CA VAL A 166 -23.85 34.99 10.68
C VAL A 166 -22.33 34.83 10.71
N SER A 167 -21.79 34.51 11.88
CA SER A 167 -20.45 33.96 12.06
C SER A 167 -20.53 32.43 12.13
N THR A 168 -19.67 31.72 11.46
CA THR A 168 -19.71 30.26 11.44
C THR A 168 -18.36 29.67 11.82
N GLU A 169 -18.34 28.84 12.85
CA GLU A 169 -17.20 27.99 13.19
C GLU A 169 -17.29 26.66 12.44
N VAL A 170 -16.25 26.33 11.69
CA VAL A 170 -16.10 25.05 11.00
C VAL A 170 -15.09 24.21 11.76
N SER A 171 -15.49 23.06 12.24
CA SER A 171 -14.65 22.11 12.98
C SER A 171 -14.70 20.72 12.37
N TYR A 172 -13.74 19.87 12.78
CA TYR A 172 -13.62 18.49 12.30
C TYR A 172 -13.88 17.52 13.45
N GLN A 173 -14.64 16.46 13.17
CA GLN A 173 -15.04 15.45 14.15
C GLN A 173 -14.61 14.07 13.66
N PRO A 174 -14.03 13.20 14.52
CA PRO A 174 -13.73 11.82 14.13
C PRO A 174 -15.01 11.06 13.77
N LEU A 175 -14.91 10.13 12.84
CA LEU A 175 -16.05 9.36 12.31
C LEU A 175 -16.58 8.32 13.31
N GLY A 176 -15.69 7.61 14.02
CA GLY A 176 -16.06 6.51 14.90
C GLY A 176 -15.13 5.31 14.80
N VAL A 177 -15.71 4.11 14.63
CA VAL A 177 -14.95 2.88 14.39
C VAL A 177 -14.60 2.78 12.91
N VAL A 178 -13.33 2.50 12.62
CA VAL A 178 -12.81 2.38 11.25
C VAL A 178 -12.27 0.97 11.02
N THR A 179 -12.61 0.36 9.90
CA THR A 179 -11.97 -0.87 9.42
C THR A 179 -10.88 -0.53 8.40
N VAL A 180 -9.68 -1.13 8.57
CA VAL A 180 -8.57 -1.00 7.62
C VAL A 180 -8.22 -2.39 7.10
N ILE A 181 -8.41 -2.61 5.80
CA ILE A 181 -8.20 -3.89 5.11
C ILE A 181 -7.04 -3.73 4.13
N VAL A 182 -5.98 -4.52 4.31
CA VAL A 182 -4.77 -4.42 3.50
C VAL A 182 -4.52 -5.67 2.65
N PRO A 183 -3.87 -5.54 1.48
CA PRO A 183 -3.55 -6.64 0.58
C PRO A 183 -2.28 -7.37 1.01
N PHE A 184 -1.95 -8.46 0.32
CA PHE A 184 -0.82 -9.34 0.65
C PHE A 184 0.56 -8.79 0.25
N ASN A 185 0.61 -7.91 -0.76
CA ASN A 185 1.90 -7.55 -1.40
C ASN A 185 2.80 -6.66 -0.54
N TRP A 186 2.28 -5.58 0.04
CA TRP A 186 2.99 -4.66 0.96
C TRP A 186 2.12 -4.35 2.19
N PRO A 187 1.71 -5.37 2.96
CA PRO A 187 0.63 -5.25 3.94
C PRO A 187 0.96 -4.27 5.08
N ILE A 188 2.21 -4.25 5.53
CA ILE A 188 2.64 -3.45 6.67
C ILE A 188 2.81 -1.99 6.23
N ALA A 189 3.49 -1.75 5.11
CA ALA A 189 3.67 -0.40 4.55
C ALA A 189 2.34 0.26 4.18
N ILE A 190 1.44 -0.47 3.49
CA ILE A 190 0.13 0.05 3.10
C ILE A 190 -0.72 0.38 4.32
N LEU A 191 -0.66 -0.44 5.37
CA LEU A 191 -1.33 -0.14 6.63
C LEU A 191 -0.89 1.22 7.21
N GLY A 192 0.39 1.57 7.05
CA GLY A 192 0.93 2.87 7.49
C GLY A 192 0.34 4.07 6.74
N ALA A 193 -0.25 3.90 5.57
CA ALA A 193 -0.90 4.99 4.84
C ALA A 193 -2.24 5.42 5.46
N SER A 194 -2.97 4.48 6.07
CA SER A 194 -4.32 4.71 6.63
C SER A 194 -4.37 4.71 8.14
N LEU A 195 -3.80 3.69 8.81
CA LEU A 195 -3.99 3.44 10.24
C LEU A 195 -3.57 4.61 11.14
N PRO A 196 -2.34 5.17 11.03
CA PRO A 196 -1.93 6.27 11.89
C PRO A 196 -2.78 7.53 11.67
N HIS A 197 -3.23 7.78 10.45
CA HIS A 197 -4.10 8.91 10.12
C HIS A 197 -5.50 8.75 10.75
N ALA A 198 -6.05 7.51 10.74
CA ALA A 198 -7.31 7.20 11.40
C ALA A 198 -7.24 7.41 12.92
N LEU A 199 -6.19 6.89 13.57
CA LEU A 199 -5.99 7.03 15.02
C LEU A 199 -5.73 8.48 15.42
N LEU A 200 -4.89 9.20 14.67
CA LEU A 200 -4.59 10.60 14.91
C LEU A 200 -5.83 11.49 14.76
N ALA A 201 -6.70 11.19 13.79
CA ALA A 201 -7.99 11.88 13.61
C ALA A 201 -8.97 11.67 14.78
N GLY A 202 -8.69 10.71 15.68
CA GLY A 202 -9.49 10.41 16.87
C GLY A 202 -10.42 9.21 16.73
N ASN A 203 -10.27 8.39 15.68
CA ASN A 203 -11.03 7.18 15.49
C ASN A 203 -10.40 5.99 16.21
N THR A 204 -11.18 4.95 16.48
CA THR A 204 -10.69 3.63 16.84
C THR A 204 -10.64 2.74 15.60
N ALA A 205 -9.78 1.74 15.58
CA ALA A 205 -9.53 0.96 14.37
C ALA A 205 -9.59 -0.56 14.60
N ILE A 206 -10.05 -1.26 13.55
CA ILE A 206 -9.96 -2.71 13.43
C ILE A 206 -9.19 -3.00 12.14
N VAL A 207 -8.03 -3.63 12.25
CA VAL A 207 -7.19 -4.02 11.11
C VAL A 207 -7.55 -5.44 10.68
N LYS A 208 -7.78 -5.63 9.39
CA LYS A 208 -7.91 -6.94 8.75
C LYS A 208 -6.71 -7.19 7.84
N PRO A 209 -5.71 -7.96 8.29
CA PRO A 209 -4.64 -8.45 7.43
C PRO A 209 -5.17 -9.34 6.30
N PRO A 210 -4.43 -9.51 5.19
CA PRO A 210 -4.82 -10.41 4.12
C PRO A 210 -4.86 -11.87 4.62
N PRO A 211 -5.87 -12.67 4.28
CA PRO A 211 -5.97 -14.04 4.77
C PRO A 211 -4.85 -14.96 4.30
N SER A 212 -4.17 -14.62 3.21
CA SER A 212 -3.07 -15.41 2.63
C SER A 212 -1.67 -15.04 3.14
N ALA A 213 -1.51 -13.89 3.81
CA ALA A 213 -0.24 -13.44 4.39
C ALA A 213 -0.49 -12.58 5.65
N PRO A 214 -1.11 -13.15 6.71
CA PRO A 214 -1.53 -12.38 7.89
C PRO A 214 -0.47 -12.28 8.98
N LEU A 215 0.55 -13.17 8.98
CA LEU A 215 1.39 -13.43 10.16
C LEU A 215 2.21 -12.22 10.57
N ALA A 216 3.02 -11.67 9.68
CA ALA A 216 3.88 -10.53 9.99
C ALA A 216 3.06 -9.29 10.32
N THR A 217 2.01 -9.01 9.55
CA THR A 217 1.12 -7.86 9.77
C THR A 217 0.44 -7.94 11.13
N THR A 218 -0.12 -9.10 11.50
CA THR A 218 -0.76 -9.31 12.81
C THR A 218 0.23 -9.05 13.95
N ARG A 219 1.45 -9.56 13.85
CA ARG A 219 2.50 -9.35 14.85
C ARG A 219 2.85 -7.87 15.04
N VAL A 220 3.03 -7.15 13.93
CA VAL A 220 3.35 -5.71 13.95
C VAL A 220 2.21 -4.92 14.60
N VAL A 221 0.97 -5.14 14.16
CA VAL A 221 -0.20 -4.40 14.67
C VAL A 221 -0.47 -4.74 16.14
N GLN A 222 -0.33 -5.99 16.55
CA GLN A 222 -0.50 -6.41 17.95
C GLN A 222 0.47 -5.69 18.88
N ARG A 223 1.77 -5.60 18.51
CA ARG A 223 2.77 -4.88 19.32
C ARG A 223 2.43 -3.40 19.50
N VAL A 224 1.86 -2.76 18.48
CA VAL A 224 1.36 -1.38 18.59
C VAL A 224 0.12 -1.32 19.48
N ALA A 225 -0.82 -2.24 19.29
CA ALA A 225 -2.10 -2.27 20.01
C ALA A 225 -1.92 -2.53 21.53
N GLU A 226 -0.94 -3.36 21.92
CA GLU A 226 -0.61 -3.64 23.31
C GLU A 226 -0.18 -2.40 24.11
N LYS A 227 0.29 -1.34 23.42
CA LYS A 227 0.73 -0.07 24.04
C LYS A 227 -0.32 1.05 23.96
N LEU A 228 -1.40 0.83 23.23
CA LEU A 228 -2.53 1.75 23.17
C LEU A 228 -3.59 1.38 24.22
N PRO A 229 -4.51 2.28 24.57
CA PRO A 229 -5.63 1.93 25.43
C PRO A 229 -6.43 0.76 24.82
N PRO A 230 -6.89 -0.20 25.65
CA PRO A 230 -7.66 -1.36 25.18
C PRO A 230 -8.83 -0.96 24.27
N GLY A 231 -8.96 -1.62 23.12
CA GLY A 231 -10.01 -1.37 22.13
C GLY A 231 -9.74 -0.23 21.14
N VAL A 232 -8.74 0.63 21.35
CA VAL A 232 -8.38 1.69 20.39
C VAL A 232 -7.89 1.08 19.07
N LEU A 233 -7.13 -0.01 19.15
CA LEU A 233 -6.66 -0.77 17.99
C LEU A 233 -6.91 -2.26 18.21
N ASN A 234 -7.54 -2.91 17.23
CA ASN A 234 -7.88 -4.34 17.24
C ASN A 234 -7.38 -4.99 15.95
N VAL A 235 -7.16 -6.31 15.97
CA VAL A 235 -6.73 -7.10 14.80
C VAL A 235 -7.65 -8.30 14.64
N MET A 236 -8.19 -8.46 13.43
CA MET A 236 -9.08 -9.55 13.05
C MET A 236 -8.56 -10.27 11.83
N THR A 237 -8.19 -11.54 11.98
CA THR A 237 -7.85 -12.44 10.87
C THR A 237 -8.98 -13.42 10.63
N GLY A 238 -9.15 -13.88 9.40
CA GLY A 238 -10.20 -14.82 9.02
C GLY A 238 -10.53 -14.76 7.54
N THR A 239 -11.46 -15.62 7.10
CA THR A 239 -11.95 -15.64 5.74
C THR A 239 -12.76 -14.38 5.41
N ASP A 240 -12.85 -14.02 4.14
CA ASP A 240 -13.63 -12.84 3.73
C ASP A 240 -15.12 -12.96 4.06
N GLU A 241 -15.65 -14.18 4.06
CA GLU A 241 -17.03 -14.46 4.44
C GLU A 241 -17.27 -14.15 5.94
N ASN A 242 -16.46 -14.71 6.83
CA ASN A 242 -16.56 -14.47 8.26
C ASN A 242 -16.33 -13.02 8.65
N MET A 243 -15.45 -12.33 7.92
CA MET A 243 -15.07 -10.92 8.19
C MET A 243 -16.01 -9.90 7.54
N SER A 244 -17.05 -10.30 6.83
CA SER A 244 -17.99 -9.38 6.16
C SER A 244 -18.68 -8.39 7.11
N GLY A 245 -18.83 -8.75 8.38
CA GLY A 245 -19.33 -7.86 9.44
C GLY A 245 -18.44 -6.62 9.68
N LEU A 246 -17.14 -6.69 9.40
CA LEU A 246 -16.23 -5.52 9.46
C LEU A 246 -16.58 -4.43 8.43
N ILE A 247 -17.50 -4.70 7.51
CA ILE A 247 -17.97 -3.75 6.50
C ILE A 247 -19.44 -3.40 6.73
N GLN A 248 -20.26 -4.40 7.09
CA GLN A 248 -21.73 -4.30 7.14
C GLN A 248 -22.29 -3.95 8.53
N ASN A 249 -21.48 -4.03 9.58
CA ASN A 249 -21.94 -3.67 10.92
C ASN A 249 -22.26 -2.16 10.96
N PRO A 250 -23.45 -1.74 11.42
CA PRO A 250 -23.88 -0.34 11.43
C PRO A 250 -23.02 0.58 12.31
N ASP A 251 -22.23 0.02 13.22
CA ASP A 251 -21.31 0.77 14.06
C ASP A 251 -19.96 1.04 13.38
N ILE A 252 -19.69 0.47 12.18
CA ILE A 252 -18.53 0.81 11.36
C ILE A 252 -18.82 2.10 10.58
N ALA A 253 -18.09 3.15 10.89
CA ALA A 253 -18.25 4.46 10.27
C ALA A 253 -17.52 4.59 8.94
N LYS A 254 -16.41 3.86 8.77
CA LYS A 254 -15.59 3.90 7.55
C LYS A 254 -14.84 2.59 7.33
N VAL A 255 -14.66 2.25 6.05
CA VAL A 255 -13.76 1.20 5.59
C VAL A 255 -12.70 1.81 4.68
N CYS A 256 -11.41 1.56 5.00
CA CYS A 256 -10.30 1.76 4.10
C CYS A 256 -9.88 0.41 3.54
N PHE A 257 -9.82 0.31 2.23
CA PHE A 257 -9.53 -0.93 1.53
C PHE A 257 -8.50 -0.70 0.43
N THR A 258 -7.46 -1.51 0.43
CA THR A 258 -6.52 -1.62 -0.70
C THR A 258 -6.57 -3.05 -1.25
N GLY A 259 -6.74 -3.18 -2.57
CA GLY A 259 -6.83 -4.49 -3.22
C GLY A 259 -7.28 -4.42 -4.68
N SER A 260 -7.89 -5.49 -5.21
CA SER A 260 -8.35 -5.54 -6.58
C SER A 260 -9.62 -4.70 -6.82
N VAL A 261 -9.83 -4.28 -8.08
CA VAL A 261 -11.06 -3.55 -8.49
C VAL A 261 -12.32 -4.34 -8.15
N ASN A 262 -12.35 -5.64 -8.43
CA ASN A 262 -13.50 -6.50 -8.14
C ASN A 262 -13.79 -6.56 -6.63
N ALA A 263 -12.76 -6.66 -5.80
CA ALA A 263 -12.94 -6.64 -4.35
C ALA A 263 -13.42 -5.26 -3.86
N GLY A 264 -12.90 -4.17 -4.42
CA GLY A 264 -13.37 -2.81 -4.11
C GLY A 264 -14.84 -2.60 -4.45
N GLN A 265 -15.30 -3.09 -5.60
CA GLN A 265 -16.72 -3.08 -5.98
C GLN A 265 -17.57 -3.86 -4.96
N ARG A 266 -17.08 -5.03 -4.53
CA ARG A 266 -17.78 -5.82 -3.50
C ARG A 266 -17.84 -5.11 -2.15
N ILE A 267 -16.77 -4.43 -1.74
CA ILE A 267 -16.74 -3.59 -0.53
C ILE A 267 -17.81 -2.48 -0.62
N MET A 268 -17.91 -1.79 -1.77
CA MET A 268 -18.94 -0.76 -2.00
C MET A 268 -20.36 -1.32 -1.88
N GLU A 269 -20.64 -2.48 -2.49
CA GLU A 269 -21.94 -3.15 -2.39
C GLU A 269 -22.30 -3.43 -0.92
N LEU A 270 -21.37 -3.93 -0.14
CA LEU A 270 -21.60 -4.24 1.27
C LEU A 270 -21.78 -2.97 2.10
N ALA A 271 -20.92 -1.97 1.92
CA ALA A 271 -20.94 -0.70 2.63
C ALA A 271 -22.19 0.15 2.32
N SER A 272 -22.77 0.01 1.12
CA SER A 272 -23.97 0.74 0.71
C SER A 272 -25.19 0.46 1.59
N LYS A 273 -25.27 -0.72 2.22
CA LYS A 273 -26.38 -1.12 3.08
C LYS A 273 -26.50 -0.28 4.36
N THR A 274 -25.39 0.23 4.84
CA THR A 274 -25.29 1.04 6.06
C THR A 274 -24.84 2.48 5.78
N LEU A 275 -24.64 2.85 4.49
CA LEU A 275 -24.05 4.12 4.06
C LEU A 275 -22.66 4.35 4.66
N THR A 276 -21.94 3.27 4.94
CA THR A 276 -20.58 3.32 5.46
C THR A 276 -19.65 3.99 4.45
N ARG A 277 -18.86 4.94 4.88
CA ARG A 277 -17.87 5.63 4.03
C ARG A 277 -16.78 4.67 3.61
N VAL A 278 -16.27 4.84 2.40
CA VAL A 278 -15.14 4.04 1.90
C VAL A 278 -14.04 4.93 1.35
N THR A 279 -12.79 4.52 1.57
CA THR A 279 -11.62 4.91 0.77
C THR A 279 -11.15 3.64 0.07
N LEU A 280 -10.99 3.69 -1.25
CA LEU A 280 -10.61 2.56 -2.08
C LEU A 280 -9.32 2.89 -2.82
N GLU A 281 -8.28 2.12 -2.56
CA GLU A 281 -7.03 2.08 -3.29
C GLU A 281 -6.95 0.77 -4.05
N LEU A 282 -7.12 0.84 -5.37
CA LEU A 282 -7.33 -0.35 -6.21
C LEU A 282 -6.19 -0.52 -7.20
N GLY A 283 -6.34 -1.49 -8.11
CA GLY A 283 -5.32 -1.80 -9.11
C GLY A 283 -4.95 -0.61 -10.00
N GLY A 284 -3.76 -0.67 -10.59
CA GLY A 284 -3.22 0.28 -11.53
C GLY A 284 -2.87 -0.37 -12.87
N ASN A 285 -2.76 0.44 -13.90
CA ASN A 285 -2.19 0.07 -15.19
C ASN A 285 -1.29 1.21 -15.67
N ASP A 286 -0.31 1.54 -14.85
CA ASP A 286 0.44 2.77 -14.86
C ASP A 286 1.38 2.88 -16.06
N ALA A 287 1.43 4.08 -16.65
CA ALA A 287 2.26 4.36 -17.81
C ALA A 287 3.58 5.05 -17.38
N ALA A 288 4.72 4.52 -17.86
CA ALA A 288 6.00 5.23 -17.87
C ALA A 288 6.25 5.75 -19.29
N VAL A 289 6.34 7.07 -19.48
CA VAL A 289 6.45 7.73 -20.78
C VAL A 289 7.84 8.29 -20.98
N PHE A 290 8.64 7.71 -21.87
CA PHE A 290 9.98 8.14 -22.24
C PHE A 290 9.93 9.00 -23.49
N LEU A 291 10.19 10.31 -23.37
CA LEU A 291 10.21 11.24 -24.50
C LEU A 291 11.51 11.06 -25.34
N ASP A 292 11.62 11.76 -26.45
CA ASP A 292 12.75 11.66 -27.38
C ASP A 292 14.08 12.14 -26.77
N ASP A 293 14.00 13.07 -25.81
CA ASP A 293 15.12 13.62 -25.05
C ASP A 293 15.36 12.93 -23.71
N ALA A 294 14.66 11.83 -23.41
CA ALA A 294 14.79 11.11 -22.14
C ALA A 294 16.23 10.66 -21.89
N ILE A 295 16.70 10.84 -20.66
CA ILE A 295 18.01 10.33 -20.26
C ILE A 295 17.87 8.82 -20.00
N VAL A 296 18.62 8.02 -20.77
CA VAL A 296 18.61 6.56 -20.67
C VAL A 296 20.02 6.10 -20.28
N ASP A 297 20.43 6.42 -19.08
CA ASP A 297 21.67 5.94 -18.47
C ASP A 297 21.40 4.82 -17.46
N ASP A 298 22.47 4.27 -16.89
CA ASP A 298 22.35 3.18 -15.91
C ASP A 298 21.46 3.54 -14.73
N THR A 299 21.54 4.79 -14.23
CA THR A 299 20.73 5.25 -13.10
C THR A 299 19.24 5.24 -13.44
N HIS A 300 18.85 5.77 -14.61
CA HIS A 300 17.44 5.82 -15.03
C HIS A 300 16.90 4.43 -15.36
N LEU A 301 17.73 3.58 -15.97
CA LEU A 301 17.35 2.20 -16.26
C LEU A 301 17.25 1.34 -14.99
N ASP A 302 18.09 1.55 -13.97
CA ASP A 302 17.95 0.86 -12.67
C ASP A 302 16.65 1.27 -11.96
N ARG A 303 16.27 2.56 -12.05
CA ARG A 303 14.98 3.05 -11.53
C ARG A 303 13.79 2.47 -12.27
N LEU A 304 13.86 2.42 -13.61
CA LEU A 304 12.81 1.81 -14.42
C LEU A 304 12.70 0.31 -14.14
N PHE A 305 13.83 -0.40 -14.01
CA PHE A 305 13.84 -1.82 -13.64
C PHE A 305 13.15 -2.06 -12.30
N ALA A 306 13.51 -1.31 -11.25
CA ALA A 306 12.86 -1.38 -9.96
C ALA A 306 11.35 -1.04 -10.05
N ALA A 307 11.00 0.01 -10.78
CA ALA A 307 9.62 0.42 -11.02
C ALA A 307 8.74 -0.66 -11.67
N ILE A 308 9.32 -1.61 -12.39
CA ILE A 308 8.59 -2.69 -13.06
C ILE A 308 8.63 -3.98 -12.24
N TYR A 309 9.83 -4.36 -11.74
CA TYR A 309 10.09 -5.71 -11.27
C TYR A 309 10.20 -5.87 -9.75
N ASP A 310 10.21 -4.77 -8.97
CA ASP A 310 10.15 -4.87 -7.51
C ASP A 310 8.95 -5.73 -7.09
N THR A 311 9.16 -6.60 -6.11
CA THR A 311 8.20 -7.60 -5.63
C THR A 311 7.67 -8.51 -6.77
N THR A 312 8.55 -8.84 -7.72
CA THR A 312 8.20 -9.67 -8.89
C THR A 312 7.03 -9.06 -9.70
N GLY A 313 6.98 -7.71 -9.79
CA GLY A 313 5.92 -6.96 -10.48
C GLY A 313 4.59 -6.87 -9.72
N GLN A 314 4.52 -7.31 -8.46
CA GLN A 314 3.27 -7.38 -7.68
C GLN A 314 3.00 -6.11 -6.85
N ILE A 315 3.17 -4.93 -7.44
CA ILE A 315 2.85 -3.64 -6.81
C ILE A 315 1.83 -2.89 -7.67
N CYS A 316 0.78 -2.35 -7.05
CA CYS A 316 -0.29 -1.62 -7.74
C CYS A 316 0.24 -0.41 -8.52
N MET A 317 1.20 0.34 -7.95
CA MET A 317 1.82 1.53 -8.52
C MET A 317 3.12 1.23 -9.29
N ASN A 318 3.39 -0.02 -9.71
CA ASN A 318 4.48 -0.30 -10.63
C ASN A 318 4.13 0.17 -12.05
N ALA A 319 5.14 0.50 -12.86
CA ALA A 319 4.95 0.71 -14.27
C ALA A 319 4.45 -0.61 -14.91
N LYS A 320 3.29 -0.54 -15.54
CA LYS A 320 2.62 -1.68 -16.20
C LYS A 320 2.68 -1.58 -17.72
N ARG A 321 2.97 -0.37 -18.24
CA ARG A 321 3.10 -0.06 -19.65
C ARG A 321 4.22 0.95 -19.82
N VAL A 322 5.25 0.61 -20.57
CA VAL A 322 6.36 1.52 -20.88
C VAL A 322 6.18 2.04 -22.29
N TYR A 323 5.83 3.31 -22.42
CA TYR A 323 5.75 4.02 -23.69
C TYR A 323 7.07 4.71 -23.96
N VAL A 324 7.67 4.46 -25.13
CA VAL A 324 9.01 4.99 -25.47
C VAL A 324 8.95 5.66 -26.83
N HIS A 325 9.45 6.90 -26.92
CA HIS A 325 9.61 7.52 -28.23
C HIS A 325 10.44 6.59 -29.13
N ARG A 326 10.01 6.41 -30.39
CA ARG A 326 10.56 5.39 -31.29
C ARG A 326 12.09 5.47 -31.44
N SER A 327 12.67 6.66 -31.36
CA SER A 327 14.11 6.87 -31.45
C SER A 327 14.91 6.30 -30.28
N ARG A 328 14.25 5.97 -29.15
CA ARG A 328 14.87 5.49 -27.91
C ARG A 328 14.48 4.04 -27.59
N LEU A 329 13.64 3.40 -28.44
CA LEU A 329 13.04 2.09 -28.14
C LEU A 329 14.10 1.02 -27.85
N ASP A 330 15.05 0.84 -28.76
CA ASP A 330 16.08 -0.19 -28.63
C ASP A 330 16.95 0.04 -27.38
N GLU A 331 17.28 1.29 -27.07
CA GLU A 331 18.10 1.64 -25.90
C GLU A 331 17.40 1.27 -24.57
N VAL A 332 16.09 1.52 -24.46
CA VAL A 332 15.32 1.17 -23.26
C VAL A 332 15.13 -0.34 -23.17
N VAL A 333 14.78 -1.01 -24.28
CA VAL A 333 14.58 -2.46 -24.31
C VAL A 333 15.87 -3.22 -23.99
N ASP A 334 16.99 -2.86 -24.63
CA ASP A 334 18.29 -3.48 -24.39
C ASP A 334 18.81 -3.21 -22.97
N GLY A 335 18.56 -1.99 -22.47
CA GLY A 335 18.90 -1.61 -21.10
C GLY A 335 18.14 -2.42 -20.04
N LEU A 336 16.85 -2.66 -20.22
CA LEU A 336 16.06 -3.54 -19.36
C LEU A 336 16.50 -5.01 -19.48
N ALA A 337 16.74 -5.50 -20.72
CA ALA A 337 17.20 -6.85 -20.98
C ALA A 337 18.50 -7.15 -20.25
N ALA A 338 19.49 -6.24 -20.32
CA ALA A 338 20.78 -6.39 -19.64
C ALA A 338 20.67 -6.50 -18.12
N ARG A 339 19.62 -5.95 -17.51
CA ARG A 339 19.32 -6.07 -16.07
C ARG A 339 18.64 -7.38 -15.76
N LEU A 340 17.69 -7.79 -16.58
CA LEU A 340 16.97 -9.05 -16.43
C LEU A 340 17.88 -10.29 -16.61
N GLU A 341 18.91 -10.19 -17.43
CA GLU A 341 19.94 -11.25 -17.56
C GLU A 341 20.70 -11.49 -16.25
N LYS A 342 20.76 -10.48 -15.36
CA LYS A 342 21.40 -10.58 -14.04
C LYS A 342 20.43 -11.00 -12.95
N ALA A 343 19.13 -11.06 -13.23
CA ALA A 343 18.12 -11.41 -12.25
C ALA A 343 18.30 -12.87 -11.79
N LYS A 344 18.31 -13.06 -10.47
CA LYS A 344 18.41 -14.37 -9.83
C LYS A 344 17.08 -14.70 -9.15
N LEU A 345 16.36 -15.65 -9.77
CA LEU A 345 15.13 -16.17 -9.21
C LEU A 345 15.47 -17.19 -8.12
N GLY A 346 14.85 -17.07 -6.96
CA GLY A 346 15.17 -17.96 -5.85
C GLY A 346 14.34 -17.72 -4.60
N TYR A 347 14.69 -18.41 -3.55
CA TYR A 347 14.06 -18.23 -2.24
C TYR A 347 14.39 -16.85 -1.68
N GLY A 348 13.36 -16.12 -1.24
CA GLY A 348 13.52 -14.73 -0.82
C GLY A 348 14.45 -14.49 0.37
N LEU A 349 14.74 -15.52 1.16
CA LEU A 349 15.69 -15.47 2.27
C LEU A 349 17.13 -15.84 1.88
N ASP A 350 17.35 -16.39 0.67
CA ASP A 350 18.69 -16.79 0.24
C ASP A 350 19.48 -15.57 -0.23
N GLU A 351 20.77 -15.56 0.14
CA GLU A 351 21.68 -14.49 -0.27
C GLU A 351 21.81 -14.41 -1.79
N GLY A 352 21.73 -13.21 -2.33
CA GLY A 352 21.87 -12.94 -3.74
C GLY A 352 20.61 -13.21 -4.59
N THR A 353 19.50 -13.68 -4.00
CA THR A 353 18.19 -13.69 -4.67
C THR A 353 17.73 -12.24 -4.90
N THR A 354 17.37 -11.94 -6.16
CA THR A 354 16.88 -10.62 -6.55
C THR A 354 15.40 -10.63 -6.93
N MET A 355 14.80 -11.80 -7.15
CA MET A 355 13.40 -11.95 -7.52
C MET A 355 12.83 -13.23 -6.90
N GLY A 356 11.79 -13.07 -6.10
CA GLY A 356 11.06 -14.16 -5.46
C GLY A 356 9.97 -14.77 -6.36
N PRO A 357 9.17 -15.72 -5.83
CA PRO A 357 8.00 -16.25 -6.53
C PRO A 357 6.84 -15.26 -6.54
N LEU A 358 5.84 -15.52 -7.38
CA LEU A 358 4.53 -14.94 -7.24
C LEU A 358 3.82 -15.50 -5.98
N HIS A 359 3.04 -14.66 -5.32
CA HIS A 359 2.38 -15.04 -4.07
C HIS A 359 1.40 -16.19 -4.25
N HIS A 360 0.60 -16.16 -5.32
CA HIS A 360 -0.51 -17.11 -5.50
C HIS A 360 -0.40 -17.90 -6.81
N PRO A 361 -0.64 -19.23 -6.80
CA PRO A 361 -0.57 -20.05 -8.02
C PRO A 361 -1.52 -19.56 -9.14
N ALA A 362 -2.71 -19.06 -8.78
CA ALA A 362 -3.64 -18.51 -9.77
C ALA A 362 -3.09 -17.25 -10.45
N GLN A 363 -2.32 -16.42 -9.73
CA GLN A 363 -1.67 -15.26 -10.33
C GLN A 363 -0.55 -15.68 -11.28
N LYS A 364 0.22 -16.70 -10.92
CA LYS A 364 1.22 -17.29 -11.85
C LYS A 364 0.56 -17.74 -13.13
N ALA A 365 -0.50 -18.55 -13.04
CA ALA A 365 -1.22 -19.05 -14.20
C ALA A 365 -1.77 -17.91 -15.08
N PHE A 366 -2.31 -16.87 -14.47
CA PHE A 366 -2.83 -15.69 -15.17
C PHE A 366 -1.73 -14.96 -15.97
N VAL A 367 -0.55 -14.76 -15.37
CA VAL A 367 0.57 -14.10 -16.07
C VAL A 367 1.14 -14.99 -17.16
N GLU A 368 1.22 -16.31 -16.95
CA GLU A 368 1.61 -17.28 -17.97
C GLU A 368 0.66 -17.24 -19.19
N GLU A 369 -0.65 -17.14 -18.95
CA GLU A 369 -1.64 -16.98 -20.02
C GLU A 369 -1.45 -15.67 -20.80
N ILE A 370 -1.20 -14.54 -20.14
CA ILE A 370 -0.94 -13.24 -20.79
C ILE A 370 0.32 -13.32 -21.68
N ILE A 371 1.39 -13.94 -21.18
CA ILE A 371 2.63 -14.13 -21.94
C ILE A 371 2.38 -15.05 -23.16
N GLN A 372 1.63 -16.13 -22.98
CA GLN A 372 1.32 -17.05 -24.06
C GLN A 372 0.43 -16.41 -25.13
N GLU A 373 -0.58 -15.63 -24.73
CA GLU A 373 -1.43 -14.84 -25.64
C GLU A 373 -0.59 -13.89 -26.52
N ALA A 374 0.38 -13.19 -25.93
CA ALA A 374 1.27 -12.32 -26.67
C ALA A 374 2.13 -13.09 -27.69
N LYS A 375 2.66 -14.28 -27.32
CA LYS A 375 3.40 -15.18 -28.22
C LYS A 375 2.51 -15.67 -29.37
N ASP A 376 1.29 -16.11 -29.08
CA ASP A 376 0.36 -16.63 -30.08
C ASP A 376 -0.10 -15.54 -31.07
N ALA A 377 -0.13 -14.28 -30.62
CA ALA A 377 -0.39 -13.11 -31.47
C ALA A 377 0.83 -12.69 -32.30
N GLY A 378 2.00 -13.33 -32.12
CA GLY A 378 3.23 -13.05 -32.87
C GLY A 378 4.03 -11.85 -32.35
N ALA A 379 3.78 -11.38 -31.12
CA ALA A 379 4.58 -10.32 -30.50
C ALA A 379 6.01 -10.80 -30.19
N ASP A 380 6.99 -9.89 -30.19
CA ASP A 380 8.36 -10.15 -29.75
C ASP A 380 8.40 -10.28 -28.22
N VAL A 381 8.31 -11.52 -27.73
CA VAL A 381 8.34 -11.84 -26.30
C VAL A 381 9.72 -12.36 -25.92
N ARG A 382 10.42 -11.62 -25.08
CA ARG A 382 11.76 -11.95 -24.58
C ARG A 382 11.68 -12.33 -23.11
N GLU A 383 11.99 -13.58 -22.79
CA GLU A 383 12.00 -14.13 -21.42
C GLU A 383 13.45 -14.24 -20.92
N PHE A 384 13.67 -13.92 -19.65
CA PHE A 384 15.00 -13.82 -19.04
C PHE A 384 15.13 -14.65 -17.77
N GLY A 385 16.38 -14.85 -17.33
CA GLY A 385 16.71 -15.59 -16.12
C GLY A 385 16.42 -17.08 -16.23
N GLU A 386 16.79 -17.80 -15.20
CA GLU A 386 16.56 -19.24 -15.07
C GLU A 386 15.68 -19.53 -13.86
N LEU A 387 14.79 -20.51 -13.99
CA LEU A 387 14.02 -21.00 -12.84
C LEU A 387 14.97 -21.65 -11.82
N PRO A 388 14.66 -21.59 -10.51
CA PRO A 388 15.48 -22.23 -9.50
C PRO A 388 15.69 -23.71 -9.76
N SER A 389 16.93 -24.17 -9.69
CA SER A 389 17.31 -25.57 -9.87
C SER A 389 17.22 -26.41 -8.59
N ASP A 390 17.02 -25.78 -7.43
CA ASP A 390 16.84 -26.47 -6.16
C ASP A 390 15.55 -27.31 -6.19
N PRO A 391 15.62 -28.62 -5.91
CA PRO A 391 14.45 -29.49 -5.88
C PRO A 391 13.35 -29.06 -4.91
N GLU A 392 13.70 -28.35 -3.80
CA GLU A 392 12.72 -27.84 -2.84
C GLU A 392 11.90 -26.68 -3.40
N LEU A 393 12.42 -25.95 -4.40
CA LEU A 393 11.77 -24.80 -5.03
C LEU A 393 11.01 -25.17 -6.32
N LYS A 394 11.11 -26.43 -6.75
CA LYS A 394 10.58 -26.90 -8.05
C LYS A 394 9.10 -26.58 -8.27
N ASP A 395 8.29 -26.73 -7.22
CA ASP A 395 6.84 -26.53 -7.28
C ASP A 395 6.42 -25.12 -6.83
N GLY A 396 7.40 -24.23 -6.58
CA GLY A 396 7.17 -22.84 -6.20
C GLY A 396 6.56 -22.01 -7.33
N ASN A 397 5.96 -20.90 -6.96
CA ASN A 397 5.27 -20.01 -7.90
C ASN A 397 6.24 -19.12 -8.71
N PHE A 398 7.40 -19.65 -9.08
CA PHE A 398 8.39 -18.91 -9.87
C PHE A 398 7.96 -18.74 -11.32
N LEU A 399 8.22 -17.56 -11.88
CA LEU A 399 7.95 -17.21 -13.26
C LEU A 399 9.12 -16.39 -13.79
N ARG A 400 9.58 -16.71 -15.00
CA ARG A 400 10.65 -15.95 -15.66
C ARG A 400 10.12 -14.56 -16.04
N PRO A 401 10.87 -13.49 -15.74
CA PRO A 401 10.49 -12.15 -16.16
C PRO A 401 10.55 -12.01 -17.68
N ALA A 402 9.67 -11.15 -18.23
CA ALA A 402 9.54 -11.00 -19.67
C ALA A 402 9.37 -9.54 -20.08
N ILE A 403 9.87 -9.20 -21.28
CA ILE A 403 9.58 -7.98 -22.02
C ILE A 403 8.77 -8.38 -23.27
N VAL A 404 7.69 -7.64 -23.54
CA VAL A 404 6.90 -7.78 -24.77
C VAL A 404 7.09 -6.51 -25.58
N VAL A 405 7.81 -6.59 -26.71
CA VAL A 405 8.16 -5.42 -27.51
C VAL A 405 7.09 -5.19 -28.57
N ASP A 406 6.59 -3.95 -28.62
CA ASP A 406 5.60 -3.45 -29.60
C ASP A 406 4.39 -4.41 -29.78
N PRO A 407 3.72 -4.84 -28.68
CA PRO A 407 2.55 -5.71 -28.79
C PRO A 407 1.35 -4.97 -29.40
N ASP A 408 0.41 -5.74 -29.97
CA ASP A 408 -0.89 -5.20 -30.35
C ASP A 408 -1.56 -4.56 -29.11
N PRO A 409 -2.04 -3.30 -29.21
CA PRO A 409 -2.61 -2.58 -28.07
C PRO A 409 -3.85 -3.25 -27.45
N SER A 410 -4.52 -4.17 -28.15
CA SER A 410 -5.70 -4.89 -27.66
C SER A 410 -5.38 -6.07 -26.76
N LEU A 411 -4.12 -6.55 -26.73
CA LEU A 411 -3.71 -7.71 -25.93
C LEU A 411 -3.81 -7.43 -24.42
N ARG A 412 -4.08 -8.49 -23.67
CA ARG A 412 -4.22 -8.38 -22.20
C ARG A 412 -2.96 -7.86 -21.52
N VAL A 413 -1.78 -8.11 -22.07
CA VAL A 413 -0.52 -7.57 -21.55
C VAL A 413 -0.49 -6.03 -21.54
N VAL A 414 -1.30 -5.35 -22.38
CA VAL A 414 -1.44 -3.91 -22.44
C VAL A 414 -2.68 -3.42 -21.69
N THR A 415 -3.81 -4.14 -21.82
CA THR A 415 -5.13 -3.67 -21.38
C THR A 415 -5.48 -4.05 -19.94
N GLN A 416 -4.80 -5.06 -19.36
CA GLN A 416 -5.05 -5.53 -18.00
C GLN A 416 -3.84 -5.29 -17.10
N GLU A 417 -4.07 -5.19 -15.80
CA GLU A 417 -3.03 -5.20 -14.79
C GLU A 417 -2.41 -6.59 -14.71
N GLN A 418 -1.14 -6.73 -15.09
CA GLN A 418 -0.47 -8.03 -15.12
C GLN A 418 -0.18 -8.54 -13.71
N PHE A 419 0.19 -7.63 -12.79
CA PHE A 419 0.56 -7.91 -11.40
C PHE A 419 1.56 -9.08 -11.28
N GLY A 420 2.58 -9.04 -12.15
CA GLY A 420 3.61 -10.06 -12.31
C GLY A 420 4.75 -9.55 -13.19
N PRO A 421 5.82 -10.34 -13.39
CA PRO A 421 7.07 -9.88 -13.96
C PRO A 421 7.04 -9.84 -15.51
N VAL A 422 6.03 -9.21 -16.10
CA VAL A 422 5.93 -9.00 -17.55
C VAL A 422 5.59 -7.56 -17.86
N ILE A 423 6.28 -6.98 -18.85
CA ILE A 423 6.12 -5.58 -19.22
C ILE A 423 6.01 -5.39 -20.73
N PRO A 424 4.96 -4.72 -21.25
CA PRO A 424 4.91 -4.26 -22.63
C PRO A 424 5.72 -2.95 -22.76
N VAL A 425 6.58 -2.90 -23.79
CA VAL A 425 7.33 -1.70 -24.20
C VAL A 425 6.81 -1.29 -25.58
N ILE A 426 6.18 -0.12 -25.66
CA ILE A 426 5.34 0.31 -26.76
C ILE A 426 5.92 1.60 -27.36
N PRO A 427 6.29 1.62 -28.66
CA PRO A 427 6.77 2.84 -29.31
C PRO A 427 5.65 3.83 -29.58
N PHE A 428 6.01 5.13 -29.57
CA PHE A 428 5.18 6.22 -30.04
C PHE A 428 6.01 7.25 -30.84
N ASP A 429 5.35 8.14 -31.59
CA ASP A 429 6.00 9.08 -32.50
C ASP A 429 5.79 10.57 -32.13
N SER A 430 4.88 10.89 -31.20
CA SER A 430 4.65 12.27 -30.72
C SER A 430 4.16 12.32 -29.27
N GLU A 431 4.36 13.46 -28.57
CA GLU A 431 3.87 13.68 -27.21
C GLU A 431 2.34 13.51 -27.11
N GLU A 432 1.59 13.99 -28.08
CA GLU A 432 0.12 13.87 -28.11
C GLU A 432 -0.31 12.41 -28.20
N GLU A 433 0.42 11.62 -28.98
CA GLU A 433 0.18 10.18 -29.06
C GLU A 433 0.51 9.50 -27.72
N ALA A 434 1.65 9.81 -27.11
CA ALA A 434 2.04 9.26 -25.82
C ALA A 434 0.98 9.53 -24.75
N VAL A 435 0.51 10.77 -24.63
CA VAL A 435 -0.55 11.16 -23.68
C VAL A 435 -1.84 10.40 -23.95
N ARG A 436 -2.25 10.29 -25.23
CA ARG A 436 -3.45 9.54 -25.62
C ARG A 436 -3.35 8.07 -25.21
N LEU A 437 -2.23 7.41 -25.53
CA LEU A 437 -1.98 6.01 -25.23
C LEU A 437 -1.87 5.76 -23.72
N ALA A 438 -1.16 6.63 -23.00
CA ALA A 438 -1.03 6.54 -21.52
C ALA A 438 -2.40 6.61 -20.84
N ASN A 439 -3.30 7.48 -21.32
CA ASN A 439 -4.63 7.69 -20.76
C ASN A 439 -5.68 6.67 -21.22
N ASP A 440 -5.39 5.89 -22.28
CA ASP A 440 -6.31 4.87 -22.80
C ASP A 440 -6.28 3.60 -21.92
N THR A 441 -6.85 3.72 -20.75
CA THR A 441 -6.95 2.65 -19.75
C THR A 441 -8.09 2.93 -18.78
N TRP A 442 -8.61 1.86 -18.19
CA TRP A 442 -9.57 1.90 -17.08
C TRP A 442 -8.98 2.47 -15.78
N ALA A 443 -7.65 2.40 -15.63
CA ALA A 443 -6.92 2.79 -14.43
C ALA A 443 -6.45 4.25 -14.46
N GLY A 444 -6.10 4.77 -13.31
CA GLY A 444 -5.52 6.09 -13.12
C GLY A 444 -4.85 6.20 -11.75
N LEU A 445 -4.04 5.19 -11.36
CA LEU A 445 -3.36 5.21 -10.06
C LEU A 445 -2.15 6.13 -10.14
N CYS A 446 -1.14 5.74 -10.91
CA CYS A 446 0.07 6.52 -11.07
C CYS A 446 0.51 6.60 -12.54
N GLY A 447 1.58 7.40 -12.79
CA GLY A 447 2.26 7.49 -14.05
C GLY A 447 3.60 8.21 -13.91
N SER A 448 4.43 8.16 -14.94
CA SER A 448 5.69 8.91 -14.95
C SER A 448 6.04 9.44 -16.32
N VAL A 449 6.81 10.53 -16.33
CA VAL A 449 7.37 11.16 -17.53
C VAL A 449 8.89 11.23 -17.40
N TRP A 450 9.58 10.72 -18.42
CA TRP A 450 11.03 10.65 -18.46
C TRP A 450 11.53 11.56 -19.60
N THR A 451 12.23 12.63 -19.26
CA THR A 451 12.70 13.69 -20.17
C THR A 451 13.81 14.51 -19.51
N ALA A 452 14.70 15.06 -20.31
CA ALA A 452 15.70 16.01 -19.84
C ALA A 452 15.13 17.44 -19.69
N ASP A 453 13.99 17.76 -20.34
CA ASP A 453 13.39 19.09 -20.32
C ASP A 453 12.28 19.21 -19.25
N PRO A 454 12.46 20.03 -18.20
CA PRO A 454 11.44 20.25 -17.18
C PRO A 454 10.11 20.82 -17.71
N ALA A 455 10.14 21.57 -18.83
CA ALA A 455 8.94 22.12 -19.43
C ALA A 455 8.10 21.00 -20.09
N SER A 456 8.74 20.06 -20.77
CA SER A 456 8.13 18.86 -21.32
C SER A 456 7.58 17.95 -20.21
N ALA A 457 8.35 17.76 -19.11
CA ALA A 457 7.89 17.01 -17.95
C ALA A 457 6.58 17.56 -17.39
N ASN A 458 6.49 18.87 -17.19
CA ASN A 458 5.27 19.52 -16.68
C ASN A 458 4.12 19.46 -17.70
N ARG A 459 4.41 19.72 -18.98
CA ARG A 459 3.40 19.69 -20.06
C ARG A 459 2.78 18.32 -20.21
N VAL A 460 3.57 17.27 -20.29
CA VAL A 460 3.07 15.90 -20.46
C VAL A 460 2.49 15.37 -19.15
N GLY A 461 3.22 15.54 -18.03
CA GLY A 461 2.80 15.03 -16.72
C GLY A 461 1.45 15.57 -16.26
N SER A 462 1.16 16.87 -16.52
CA SER A 462 -0.14 17.48 -16.16
C SER A 462 -1.33 16.95 -16.98
N GLN A 463 -1.07 16.25 -18.09
CA GLN A 463 -2.11 15.66 -18.94
C GLN A 463 -2.36 14.18 -18.64
N LEU A 464 -1.49 13.52 -17.84
CA LEU A 464 -1.71 12.14 -17.42
C LEU A 464 -2.89 12.07 -16.43
N GLN A 465 -3.84 11.20 -16.71
CA GLN A 465 -5.02 10.96 -15.85
C GLN A 465 -4.67 9.96 -14.73
N ALA A 466 -3.79 10.39 -13.84
CA ALA A 466 -3.27 9.59 -12.73
C ALA A 466 -3.27 10.43 -11.44
N GLY A 467 -3.44 9.76 -10.30
CA GLY A 467 -3.46 10.42 -9.00
C GLY A 467 -2.09 10.89 -8.52
N TYR A 468 -1.03 10.22 -8.98
CA TYR A 468 0.35 10.58 -8.67
C TYR A 468 1.24 10.45 -9.92
N VAL A 469 2.06 11.44 -10.20
CA VAL A 469 2.95 11.45 -11.38
C VAL A 469 4.38 11.79 -10.96
N TRP A 470 5.32 10.92 -11.35
CA TRP A 470 6.75 11.16 -11.17
C TRP A 470 7.38 11.79 -12.41
N VAL A 471 8.49 12.45 -12.21
CA VAL A 471 9.39 12.91 -13.28
C VAL A 471 10.75 12.24 -13.11
N ASN A 472 11.19 11.52 -14.14
CA ASN A 472 12.46 10.77 -14.18
C ASN A 472 12.62 9.76 -13.03
N ASP A 473 11.51 9.25 -12.54
CA ASP A 473 11.43 8.20 -11.53
C ASP A 473 10.07 7.49 -11.61
N HIS A 474 9.90 6.38 -10.87
CA HIS A 474 8.63 5.68 -10.71
C HIS A 474 8.75 4.65 -9.59
N GLY A 475 7.62 4.31 -8.94
CA GLY A 475 7.51 3.16 -8.05
C GLY A 475 7.42 3.47 -6.55
N ALA A 476 7.13 2.43 -5.78
CA ALA A 476 6.75 2.51 -4.37
C ALA A 476 7.85 3.08 -3.46
N THR A 477 9.11 2.77 -3.75
CA THR A 477 10.26 3.25 -2.97
C THR A 477 10.64 4.72 -3.28
N ARG A 478 9.93 5.35 -4.20
CA ARG A 478 10.14 6.74 -4.66
C ARG A 478 8.95 7.66 -4.39
N LEU A 479 7.99 7.19 -3.62
CA LEU A 479 6.82 7.97 -3.23
C LEU A 479 7.21 9.00 -2.16
N ASP A 480 6.83 10.27 -2.34
CA ASP A 480 6.87 11.23 -1.23
C ASP A 480 5.74 10.90 -0.24
N LEU A 481 6.10 10.31 0.89
CA LEU A 481 5.15 9.84 1.91
C LEU A 481 4.39 10.97 2.61
N ARG A 482 4.72 12.24 2.33
CA ARG A 482 4.01 13.43 2.84
C ARG A 482 2.89 13.88 1.93
N ALA A 483 2.98 13.52 0.64
CA ALA A 483 1.99 13.91 -0.36
C ALA A 483 0.71 13.07 -0.22
N PRO A 484 -0.47 13.65 -0.45
CA PRO A 484 -1.70 12.88 -0.54
C PRO A 484 -1.61 11.89 -1.70
N PHE A 485 -1.97 10.64 -1.43
CA PHE A 485 -1.93 9.54 -2.39
C PHE A 485 -3.33 8.99 -2.66
N GLY A 486 -3.60 8.61 -3.90
CA GLY A 486 -4.84 7.92 -4.29
C GLY A 486 -5.14 8.02 -5.77
N GLY A 487 -5.88 7.02 -6.27
CA GLY A 487 -6.18 6.86 -7.68
C GLY A 487 -7.30 7.76 -8.23
N MET A 488 -7.46 7.67 -9.55
CA MET A 488 -8.56 8.18 -10.36
C MET A 488 -9.20 7.01 -11.12
N LYS A 489 -10.31 7.25 -11.82
CA LYS A 489 -11.02 6.24 -12.63
C LYS A 489 -11.34 5.00 -11.75
N GLN A 490 -11.08 3.78 -12.26
CA GLN A 490 -11.32 2.55 -11.51
C GLN A 490 -10.18 2.17 -10.55
N SER A 491 -9.11 2.96 -10.47
CA SER A 491 -8.09 2.79 -9.43
C SER A 491 -8.54 3.24 -8.05
N GLY A 492 -9.76 3.73 -7.93
CA GLY A 492 -10.40 4.02 -6.66
C GLY A 492 -10.65 5.50 -6.40
N PHE A 493 -10.98 5.82 -5.16
CA PHE A 493 -11.27 7.18 -4.72
C PHE A 493 -11.04 7.35 -3.23
N GLY A 494 -10.91 8.60 -2.82
CA GLY A 494 -10.39 9.02 -1.53
C GLY A 494 -8.93 9.42 -1.64
N ARG A 495 -8.36 9.80 -0.52
CA ARG A 495 -6.91 10.07 -0.42
C ARG A 495 -6.40 9.52 0.90
N GLU A 496 -5.19 9.02 0.86
CA GLU A 496 -4.40 8.60 2.00
C GLU A 496 -3.20 9.52 2.17
N GLN A 497 -2.56 9.49 3.31
CA GLN A 497 -1.37 10.27 3.66
C GLN A 497 -1.62 11.79 3.69
N GLY A 498 -0.70 12.52 4.31
CA GLY A 498 -0.82 13.96 4.48
C GLY A 498 -2.07 14.37 5.29
N ILE A 499 -2.35 15.65 5.29
CA ILE A 499 -3.53 16.16 6.01
C ILE A 499 -4.84 15.73 5.35
N GLU A 500 -4.87 15.53 4.04
CA GLU A 500 -6.01 15.00 3.30
C GLU A 500 -6.34 13.58 3.76
N GLY A 501 -5.31 12.76 4.02
CA GLY A 501 -5.47 11.43 4.61
C GLY A 501 -6.12 11.49 5.99
N VAL A 502 -5.74 12.45 6.85
CA VAL A 502 -6.39 12.65 8.15
C VAL A 502 -7.85 13.12 7.97
N ARG A 503 -8.07 14.09 7.08
CA ARG A 503 -9.42 14.62 6.77
C ARG A 503 -10.37 13.56 6.23
N ALA A 504 -9.85 12.55 5.54
CA ALA A 504 -10.65 11.42 5.09
C ALA A 504 -11.28 10.60 6.24
N PHE A 505 -10.79 10.75 7.47
CA PHE A 505 -11.31 10.11 8.69
C PHE A 505 -12.11 11.05 9.61
N GLN A 506 -12.49 12.22 9.11
CA GLN A 506 -13.24 13.21 9.87
C GLN A 506 -14.49 13.68 9.12
N ASP A 507 -15.53 14.08 9.87
CA ASP A 507 -16.64 14.86 9.35
C ASP A 507 -16.45 16.34 9.64
N THR A 508 -16.86 17.17 8.71
CA THR A 508 -16.93 18.61 8.89
C THR A 508 -18.23 18.98 9.60
N ARG A 509 -18.13 19.76 10.69
CA ARG A 509 -19.27 20.32 11.41
C ARG A 509 -19.21 21.83 11.39
N SER A 510 -20.32 22.48 11.02
CA SER A 510 -20.48 23.93 11.06
C SER A 510 -21.44 24.33 12.20
N ILE A 511 -21.01 25.29 13.04
CA ILE A 511 -21.83 25.90 14.06
C ILE A 511 -21.98 27.36 13.70
N ALA A 512 -23.20 27.75 13.31
CA ALA A 512 -23.53 29.10 12.89
C ALA A 512 -24.16 29.90 14.04
N THR A 513 -23.62 31.08 14.32
CA THR A 513 -24.14 32.00 15.32
C THR A 513 -24.60 33.29 14.65
N ILE A 514 -25.86 33.65 14.85
CA ILE A 514 -26.40 34.92 14.36
C ILE A 514 -25.90 36.05 15.27
N ASP A 515 -25.36 37.10 14.65
CA ASP A 515 -25.03 38.35 15.36
C ASP A 515 -26.32 39.18 15.58
N PRO A 516 -26.79 39.32 16.82
CA PRO A 516 -28.05 40.03 17.10
C PRO A 516 -28.00 41.54 16.77
N GLU A 517 -26.81 42.18 16.88
CA GLU A 517 -26.65 43.61 16.60
C GLU A 517 -26.68 43.86 15.08
N ALA A 518 -25.98 42.99 14.32
CA ALA A 518 -26.01 43.03 12.86
C ALA A 518 -27.43 42.72 12.31
N LEU A 519 -28.14 41.76 12.92
CA LEU A 519 -29.53 41.44 12.54
C LEU A 519 -30.47 42.64 12.80
N ALA A 520 -30.34 43.33 13.94
CA ALA A 520 -31.14 44.52 14.27
C ALA A 520 -30.89 45.67 13.27
N SER A 521 -29.65 45.84 12.80
CA SER A 521 -29.29 46.87 11.82
C SER A 521 -29.88 46.64 10.43
N MET A 522 -30.20 45.38 10.07
CA MET A 522 -30.81 45.02 8.78
C MET A 522 -32.35 45.22 8.76
N ALA A 523 -32.98 45.42 9.93
CA ALA A 523 -34.42 45.61 10.05
C ALA A 523 -34.85 47.07 9.84
N HIS A 524 -33.91 47.95 9.55
CA HIS A 524 -34.10 49.38 9.23
C HIS A 524 -33.58 49.69 7.82
#